data_1f4fd52d81367af11c60c565bd83d570
#
_entry.id   1f4fd52d81367af11c60c565bd83d570
#
_cell.length_a   1.000
_cell.length_b   1.000
_cell.length_c   1.000
_cell.angle_alpha   90.00
_cell.angle_beta   90.00
_cell.angle_gamma   90.00
#
_symmetry.space_group_name_H-M   'P 1'
#
loop_
_entity.id
_entity.type
_entity.pdbx_description
1 polymer ?
#
loop_
_entity_poly.entity_id
_entity_poly.type
_entity_poly.pdbx_seq_one_letter_code
_entity_poly.pdbx_strand_id
1 'polypeptide(L)'
;MWEYLCTHALEIAGVILGVIYLVQELKASRALWVTGMVMPAISLFVYWRAGLYADFAIDIYYLLAAVYGFVNWRRKGPQKEEIPITRTPFKVIPLLCAVFIVLFPLIAMVLIRFTDSTVPWQDAFTTALSVIGLWMLAKKWIEQWWVWAVVDIVSTCLYVYKGIPFYAGLYGLYTVLAVYGYFRWKRSLRQER
;
A
#
# COMPACT_ATOMS: atom_id res chain seq x y z
N MET A 1 16.64 27.16 6.53
CA MET A 1 15.92 26.07 7.25
C MET A 1 14.41 26.23 7.16
N TRP A 2 13.84 27.40 7.49
CA TRP A 2 12.40 27.66 7.41
C TRP A 2 11.83 27.59 5.98
N GLU A 3 12.49 28.23 5.01
CA GLU A 3 12.11 28.16 3.58
C GLU A 3 12.17 26.71 3.05
N TYR A 4 13.20 25.95 3.41
CA TYR A 4 13.30 24.54 3.05
C TYR A 4 12.14 23.71 3.60
N LEU A 5 11.76 23.95 4.85
CA LEU A 5 10.62 23.26 5.48
C LEU A 5 9.29 23.65 4.82
N CYS A 6 9.10 24.91 4.44
CA CYS A 6 7.89 25.33 3.73
C CYS A 6 7.80 24.74 2.30
N THR A 7 8.92 24.67 1.59
CA THR A 7 8.98 24.12 0.23
C THR A 7 8.75 22.60 0.21
N HIS A 8 9.18 21.89 1.27
CA HIS A 8 9.07 20.42 1.36
C HIS A 8 8.01 19.98 2.39
N ALA A 9 7.16 20.88 2.84
CA ALA A 9 6.17 20.58 3.89
C ALA A 9 5.24 19.40 3.53
N LEU A 10 4.81 19.32 2.27
CA LEU A 10 3.95 18.21 1.79
C LEU A 10 4.70 16.88 1.75
N GLU A 11 5.97 16.90 1.35
CA GLU A 11 6.82 15.69 1.33
C GLU A 11 7.07 15.20 2.76
N ILE A 12 7.41 16.10 3.67
CA ILE A 12 7.62 15.79 5.09
C ILE A 12 6.33 15.26 5.72
N ALA A 13 5.19 15.88 5.44
CA ALA A 13 3.89 15.41 5.91
C ALA A 13 3.57 14.01 5.37
N GLY A 14 3.85 13.77 4.09
CA GLY A 14 3.68 12.45 3.47
C GLY A 14 4.53 11.36 4.14
N VAL A 15 5.81 11.66 4.42
CA VAL A 15 6.71 10.74 5.14
C VAL A 15 6.21 10.46 6.55
N ILE A 16 5.80 11.49 7.30
CA ILE A 16 5.26 11.32 8.66
C ILE A 16 4.00 10.47 8.63
N LEU A 17 3.06 10.75 7.72
CA LEU A 17 1.84 9.97 7.57
C LEU A 17 2.14 8.51 7.18
N GLY A 18 3.12 8.28 6.29
CA GLY A 18 3.57 6.95 5.91
C GLY A 18 4.13 6.15 7.09
N VAL A 19 4.95 6.78 7.93
CA VAL A 19 5.49 6.16 9.15
C VAL A 19 4.36 5.86 10.16
N ILE A 20 3.44 6.80 10.37
CA ILE A 20 2.27 6.60 11.25
C ILE A 20 1.42 5.43 10.73
N TYR A 21 1.12 5.40 9.43
CA TYR A 21 0.38 4.33 8.78
C TYR A 21 1.03 2.96 9.03
N LEU A 22 2.34 2.86 8.80
CA LEU A 22 3.08 1.62 8.97
C LEU A 22 3.12 1.14 10.44
N VAL A 23 3.28 2.06 11.40
CA VAL A 23 3.20 1.73 12.84
C VAL A 23 1.81 1.21 13.21
N GLN A 24 0.76 1.79 12.65
CA GLN A 24 -0.62 1.34 12.84
C GLN A 24 -0.86 -0.04 12.21
N GLU A 25 -0.28 -0.30 11.03
CA GLU A 25 -0.33 -1.58 10.34
C GLU A 25 0.38 -2.68 11.13
N LEU A 26 1.59 -2.41 11.63
CA LEU A 26 2.33 -3.32 12.52
C LEU A 26 1.53 -3.71 13.76
N LYS A 27 0.71 -2.80 14.29
CA LYS A 27 -0.16 -3.03 15.44
C LYS A 27 -1.52 -3.63 15.07
N ALA A 28 -1.78 -3.88 13.79
CA ALA A 28 -3.09 -4.26 13.25
C ALA A 28 -4.22 -3.32 13.72
N SER A 29 -3.92 -2.03 13.88
CA SER A 29 -4.85 -1.02 14.36
C SER A 29 -5.79 -0.55 13.25
N ARG A 30 -7.08 -0.39 13.55
CA ARG A 30 -8.07 0.14 12.60
C ARG A 30 -7.78 1.57 12.15
N ALA A 31 -7.01 2.33 12.95
CA ALA A 31 -6.64 3.70 12.64
C ALA A 31 -5.83 3.81 11.32
N LEU A 32 -5.14 2.74 10.91
CA LEU A 32 -4.41 2.71 9.63
C LEU A 32 -5.32 3.06 8.44
N TRP A 33 -6.57 2.62 8.47
CA TRP A 33 -7.52 2.87 7.38
C TRP A 33 -7.93 4.34 7.32
N VAL A 34 -8.09 5.00 8.48
CA VAL A 34 -8.36 6.44 8.55
C VAL A 34 -7.15 7.21 8.01
N THR A 35 -5.95 6.87 8.48
CA THR A 35 -4.70 7.48 7.98
C THR A 35 -4.53 7.24 6.48
N GLY A 36 -4.84 6.04 5.99
CA GLY A 36 -4.76 5.66 4.57
C GLY A 36 -5.80 6.35 3.67
N MET A 37 -6.86 6.95 4.23
CA MET A 37 -7.82 7.75 3.47
C MET A 37 -7.35 9.19 3.24
N VAL A 38 -6.46 9.72 4.11
CA VAL A 38 -6.12 11.16 4.11
C VAL A 38 -5.43 11.56 2.82
N MET A 39 -4.37 10.85 2.42
CA MET A 39 -3.61 11.22 1.22
C MET A 39 -4.44 11.06 -0.06
N PRO A 40 -5.08 9.92 -0.35
CA PRO A 40 -5.93 9.80 -1.53
C PRO A 40 -7.05 10.82 -1.58
N ALA A 41 -7.67 11.17 -0.45
CA ALA A 41 -8.71 12.19 -0.43
C ALA A 41 -8.22 13.58 -0.84
N ILE A 42 -6.99 13.94 -0.45
CA ILE A 42 -6.35 15.19 -0.87
C ILE A 42 -5.93 15.11 -2.35
N SER A 43 -5.29 14.02 -2.74
CA SER A 43 -4.75 13.81 -4.09
C SER A 43 -5.83 13.78 -5.15
N LEU A 44 -7.02 13.23 -4.88
CA LEU A 44 -8.15 13.20 -5.82
C LEU A 44 -8.49 14.60 -6.36
N PHE A 45 -8.52 15.61 -5.49
CA PHE A 45 -8.80 16.97 -5.91
C PHE A 45 -7.68 17.54 -6.79
N VAL A 46 -6.43 17.26 -6.44
CA VAL A 46 -5.25 17.73 -7.17
C VAL A 46 -5.19 17.06 -8.55
N TYR A 47 -5.34 15.75 -8.64
CA TYR A 47 -5.25 14.99 -9.90
C TYR A 47 -6.40 15.32 -10.85
N TRP A 48 -7.62 15.50 -10.32
CA TRP A 48 -8.73 15.96 -11.14
C TRP A 48 -8.45 17.30 -11.80
N ARG A 49 -7.95 18.30 -11.04
CA ARG A 49 -7.59 19.63 -11.58
C ARG A 49 -6.40 19.60 -12.54
N ALA A 50 -5.46 18.69 -12.32
CA ALA A 50 -4.28 18.54 -13.18
C ALA A 50 -4.56 17.74 -14.46
N GLY A 51 -5.76 17.13 -14.60
CA GLY A 51 -6.08 16.26 -15.74
C GLY A 51 -5.38 14.88 -15.67
N LEU A 52 -4.86 14.49 -14.50
CA LEU A 52 -4.16 13.23 -14.28
C LEU A 52 -5.19 12.12 -13.95
N TYR A 53 -5.96 11.73 -14.95
CA TYR A 53 -7.09 10.81 -14.74
C TYR A 53 -6.69 9.38 -14.36
N ALA A 54 -5.49 8.93 -14.74
CA ALA A 54 -4.99 7.61 -14.35
C ALA A 54 -4.68 7.57 -12.84
N ASP A 55 -3.99 8.58 -12.34
CA ASP A 55 -3.68 8.72 -10.91
C ASP A 55 -4.96 8.93 -10.09
N PHE A 56 -5.89 9.73 -10.61
CA PHE A 56 -7.22 9.92 -10.02
C PHE A 56 -7.97 8.58 -9.87
N ALA A 57 -7.96 7.72 -10.89
CA ALA A 57 -8.63 6.42 -10.84
C ALA A 57 -7.99 5.47 -9.82
N ILE A 58 -6.66 5.47 -9.71
CA ILE A 58 -5.94 4.68 -8.69
C ILE A 58 -6.25 5.18 -7.28
N ASP A 59 -6.31 6.49 -7.07
CA ASP A 59 -6.65 7.06 -5.77
C ASP A 59 -8.09 6.76 -5.35
N ILE A 60 -9.04 6.73 -6.31
CA ILE A 60 -10.40 6.22 -6.04
C ILE A 60 -10.34 4.79 -5.53
N TYR A 61 -9.56 3.92 -6.17
CA TYR A 61 -9.40 2.55 -5.72
C TYR A 61 -8.83 2.49 -4.29
N TYR A 62 -7.77 3.24 -3.98
CA TYR A 62 -7.19 3.26 -2.63
C TYR A 62 -8.18 3.75 -1.58
N LEU A 63 -8.96 4.78 -1.90
CA LEU A 63 -10.00 5.28 -0.99
C LEU A 63 -11.10 4.24 -0.74
N LEU A 64 -11.60 3.59 -1.79
CA LEU A 64 -12.61 2.54 -1.68
C LEU A 64 -12.07 1.32 -0.89
N ALA A 65 -10.83 0.92 -1.15
CA ALA A 65 -10.17 -0.17 -0.43
C ALA A 65 -9.97 0.17 1.06
N ALA A 66 -9.63 1.43 1.37
CA ALA A 66 -9.48 1.89 2.74
C ALA A 66 -10.83 1.91 3.48
N VAL A 67 -11.91 2.39 2.82
CA VAL A 67 -13.27 2.32 3.37
C VAL A 67 -13.69 0.87 3.61
N TYR A 68 -13.46 -0.01 2.63
CA TYR A 68 -13.76 -1.43 2.76
C TYR A 68 -12.98 -2.07 3.93
N GLY A 69 -11.67 -1.83 4.01
CA GLY A 69 -10.82 -2.32 5.09
C GLY A 69 -11.29 -1.83 6.47
N PHE A 70 -11.61 -0.54 6.58
CA PHE A 70 -12.15 0.04 7.81
C PHE A 70 -13.46 -0.63 8.23
N VAL A 71 -14.42 -0.78 7.31
CA VAL A 71 -15.70 -1.43 7.58
C VAL A 71 -15.48 -2.91 7.93
N ASN A 72 -14.61 -3.61 7.19
CA ASN A 72 -14.33 -5.02 7.44
C ASN A 72 -13.70 -5.24 8.81
N TRP A 73 -12.74 -4.40 9.20
CA TRP A 73 -12.07 -4.50 10.51
C TRP A 73 -12.96 -4.04 11.68
N ARG A 74 -14.05 -3.32 11.41
CA ARG A 74 -15.07 -2.98 12.43
C ARG A 74 -16.08 -4.10 12.67
N ARG A 75 -16.21 -5.04 11.73
CA ARG A 75 -17.10 -6.18 11.91
C ARG A 75 -16.58 -7.02 13.06
N LYS A 76 -17.43 -7.24 14.04
CA LYS A 76 -17.15 -8.16 15.14
C LYS A 76 -17.45 -9.58 14.66
N GLY A 77 -16.57 -10.52 14.96
CA GLY A 77 -16.84 -11.94 14.78
C GLY A 77 -18.05 -12.41 15.61
N PRO A 78 -18.45 -13.69 15.49
CA PRO A 78 -19.60 -14.25 16.23
C PRO A 78 -19.50 -14.06 17.75
N GLN A 79 -18.29 -13.98 18.29
CA GLN A 79 -18.00 -13.78 19.72
C GLN A 79 -17.78 -12.29 20.09
N LYS A 80 -18.15 -11.34 19.22
CA LYS A 80 -17.90 -9.89 19.40
C LYS A 80 -16.41 -9.48 19.44
N GLU A 81 -15.51 -10.36 19.06
CA GLU A 81 -14.07 -10.11 18.97
C GLU A 81 -13.70 -9.47 17.61
N GLU A 82 -12.55 -8.82 17.57
CA GLU A 82 -12.01 -8.27 16.33
C GLU A 82 -11.67 -9.40 15.35
N ILE A 83 -11.74 -9.12 14.03
CA ILE A 83 -11.33 -10.09 13.01
C ILE A 83 -9.87 -10.48 13.28
N PRO A 84 -9.58 -11.78 13.47
CA PRO A 84 -8.24 -12.26 13.78
C PRO A 84 -7.31 -12.15 12.57
N ILE A 85 -6.01 -12.12 12.85
CA ILE A 85 -4.99 -12.29 11.81
C ILE A 85 -5.03 -13.74 11.35
N THR A 86 -5.08 -13.96 10.04
CA THR A 86 -5.17 -15.30 9.45
C THR A 86 -4.14 -15.50 8.34
N ARG A 87 -4.01 -16.72 7.85
CA ARG A 87 -3.25 -17.03 6.65
C ARG A 87 -4.12 -16.89 5.41
N THR A 88 -3.49 -16.56 4.29
CA THR A 88 -4.16 -16.57 2.99
C THR A 88 -4.65 -17.98 2.65
N PRO A 89 -5.96 -18.17 2.40
CA PRO A 89 -6.47 -19.47 2.01
C PRO A 89 -5.87 -19.92 0.67
N PHE A 90 -5.38 -21.15 0.60
CA PHE A 90 -4.78 -21.68 -0.63
C PHE A 90 -5.70 -21.57 -1.85
N LYS A 91 -7.01 -21.69 -1.65
CA LYS A 91 -8.02 -21.55 -2.72
C LYS A 91 -8.08 -20.17 -3.35
N VAL A 92 -7.59 -19.13 -2.66
CA VAL A 92 -7.62 -17.72 -3.13
C VAL A 92 -6.33 -17.38 -3.90
N ILE A 93 -5.24 -18.10 -3.69
CA ILE A 93 -3.95 -17.82 -4.34
C ILE A 93 -4.07 -17.80 -5.87
N PRO A 94 -4.70 -18.79 -6.55
CA PRO A 94 -4.85 -18.74 -8.00
C PRO A 94 -5.63 -17.49 -8.48
N LEU A 95 -6.63 -17.06 -7.71
CA LEU A 95 -7.38 -15.86 -8.02
C LEU A 95 -6.49 -14.61 -7.92
N LEU A 96 -5.67 -14.50 -6.86
CA LEU A 96 -4.73 -13.37 -6.71
C LEU A 96 -3.71 -13.34 -7.85
N CYS A 97 -3.19 -14.51 -8.26
CA CYS A 97 -2.30 -14.62 -9.41
C CYS A 97 -3.02 -14.20 -10.71
N ALA A 98 -4.24 -14.64 -10.94
CA ALA A 98 -5.03 -14.26 -12.11
C ALA A 98 -5.30 -12.75 -12.14
N VAL A 99 -5.65 -12.15 -11.00
CA VAL A 99 -5.82 -10.69 -10.85
C VAL A 99 -4.52 -9.97 -11.20
N PHE A 100 -3.36 -10.45 -10.71
CA PHE A 100 -2.08 -9.85 -11.05
C PHE A 100 -1.77 -9.93 -12.56
N ILE A 101 -1.97 -11.11 -13.17
CA ILE A 101 -1.71 -11.34 -14.61
C ILE A 101 -2.56 -10.42 -15.49
N VAL A 102 -3.77 -10.07 -15.04
CA VAL A 102 -4.66 -9.17 -15.77
C VAL A 102 -4.32 -7.69 -15.49
N LEU A 103 -4.15 -7.33 -14.21
CA LEU A 103 -3.93 -5.93 -13.83
C LEU A 103 -2.57 -5.40 -14.30
N PHE A 104 -1.52 -6.19 -14.19
CA PHE A 104 -0.17 -5.75 -14.54
C PHE A 104 -0.06 -5.23 -16.00
N PRO A 105 -0.42 -6.01 -17.04
CA PRO A 105 -0.37 -5.50 -18.41
C PRO A 105 -1.40 -4.40 -18.68
N LEU A 106 -2.55 -4.44 -18.03
CA LEU A 106 -3.57 -3.39 -18.17
C LEU A 106 -3.03 -2.04 -17.66
N ILE A 107 -2.45 -2.01 -16.47
CA ILE A 107 -1.84 -0.81 -15.89
C ILE A 107 -0.65 -0.34 -16.74
N ALA A 108 0.22 -1.27 -17.17
CA ALA A 108 1.35 -0.94 -18.04
C ALA A 108 0.88 -0.27 -19.35
N MET A 109 -0.19 -0.80 -19.94
CA MET A 109 -0.78 -0.22 -21.17
C MET A 109 -1.30 1.20 -20.92
N VAL A 110 -1.98 1.42 -19.79
CA VAL A 110 -2.48 2.76 -19.41
C VAL A 110 -1.30 3.71 -19.20
N LEU A 111 -0.27 3.30 -18.46
CA LEU A 111 0.91 4.14 -18.20
C LEU A 111 1.65 4.50 -19.50
N ILE A 112 1.83 3.55 -20.41
CA ILE A 112 2.50 3.78 -21.71
C ILE A 112 1.69 4.72 -22.62
N ARG A 113 0.35 4.62 -22.59
CA ARG A 113 -0.50 5.37 -23.53
C ARG A 113 -0.95 6.74 -23.03
N PHE A 114 -1.06 6.90 -21.72
CA PHE A 114 -1.74 8.05 -21.12
C PHE A 114 -0.90 8.80 -20.09
N THR A 115 0.36 8.39 -19.85
CA THR A 115 1.25 9.09 -18.91
C THR A 115 2.66 9.20 -19.47
N ASP A 116 3.46 10.12 -18.91
CA ASP A 116 4.86 10.33 -19.26
C ASP A 116 5.81 9.47 -18.39
N SER A 117 5.33 8.32 -17.88
CA SER A 117 6.17 7.44 -17.04
C SER A 117 7.38 6.96 -17.83
N THR A 118 8.57 7.17 -17.25
CA THR A 118 9.85 6.71 -17.81
C THR A 118 10.12 5.23 -17.54
N VAL A 119 9.36 4.61 -16.63
CA VAL A 119 9.51 3.22 -16.19
C VAL A 119 8.15 2.52 -16.03
N PRO A 120 7.31 2.52 -17.08
CA PRO A 120 5.90 2.11 -16.98
C PRO A 120 5.71 0.65 -16.54
N TRP A 121 6.63 -0.24 -16.89
CA TRP A 121 6.55 -1.65 -16.50
C TRP A 121 6.79 -1.84 -15.00
N GLN A 122 7.78 -1.16 -14.44
CA GLN A 122 8.09 -1.23 -13.02
C GLN A 122 6.99 -0.57 -12.18
N ASP A 123 6.51 0.59 -12.61
CA ASP A 123 5.40 1.29 -11.96
C ASP A 123 4.12 0.43 -12.01
N ALA A 124 3.83 -0.22 -13.15
CA ALA A 124 2.69 -1.14 -13.27
C ALA A 124 2.83 -2.37 -12.37
N PHE A 125 4.04 -2.94 -12.27
CA PHE A 125 4.32 -4.10 -11.42
C PHE A 125 4.06 -3.79 -9.96
N THR A 126 4.64 -2.70 -9.45
CA THR A 126 4.46 -2.28 -8.06
C THR A 126 3.01 -1.91 -7.77
N THR A 127 2.33 -1.21 -8.68
CA THR A 127 0.92 -0.84 -8.53
C THR A 127 0.01 -2.07 -8.50
N ALA A 128 0.18 -3.03 -9.42
CA ALA A 128 -0.62 -4.25 -9.44
C ALA A 128 -0.44 -5.09 -8.16
N LEU A 129 0.80 -5.20 -7.65
CA LEU A 129 1.07 -5.85 -6.37
C LEU A 129 0.49 -5.07 -5.18
N SER A 130 0.54 -3.74 -5.20
CA SER A 130 -0.04 -2.89 -4.14
C SER A 130 -1.56 -3.07 -4.05
N VAL A 131 -2.24 -3.20 -5.20
CA VAL A 131 -3.68 -3.51 -5.24
C VAL A 131 -3.97 -4.83 -4.51
N ILE A 132 -3.17 -5.87 -4.77
CA ILE A 132 -3.31 -7.18 -4.14
C ILE A 132 -2.94 -7.10 -2.64
N GLY A 133 -1.83 -6.45 -2.31
CA GLY A 133 -1.36 -6.27 -0.94
C GLY A 133 -2.40 -5.59 -0.07
N LEU A 134 -3.01 -4.52 -0.56
CA LEU A 134 -4.06 -3.79 0.15
C LEU A 134 -5.32 -4.63 0.36
N TRP A 135 -5.71 -5.46 -0.63
CA TRP A 135 -6.79 -6.42 -0.47
C TRP A 135 -6.48 -7.47 0.61
N MET A 136 -5.27 -8.03 0.58
CA MET A 136 -4.81 -9.01 1.57
C MET A 136 -4.75 -8.39 2.97
N LEU A 137 -4.27 -7.14 3.10
CA LEU A 137 -4.28 -6.36 4.34
C LEU A 137 -5.71 -6.18 4.86
N ALA A 138 -6.66 -5.80 3.99
CA ALA A 138 -8.06 -5.64 4.37
C ALA A 138 -8.69 -6.94 4.93
N LYS A 139 -8.16 -8.12 4.53
CA LYS A 139 -8.54 -9.43 5.05
C LYS A 139 -7.74 -9.87 6.28
N LYS A 140 -6.77 -9.08 6.75
CA LYS A 140 -5.79 -9.42 7.79
C LYS A 140 -5.00 -10.70 7.48
N TRP A 141 -4.66 -10.95 6.22
CA TRP A 141 -3.82 -12.08 5.84
C TRP A 141 -2.34 -11.76 6.05
N ILE A 142 -1.63 -12.64 6.77
CA ILE A 142 -0.24 -12.40 7.15
C ILE A 142 0.71 -12.32 5.95
N GLU A 143 0.42 -13.04 4.87
CA GLU A 143 1.26 -13.09 3.68
C GLU A 143 1.30 -11.76 2.91
N GLN A 144 0.40 -10.82 3.21
CA GLN A 144 0.45 -9.45 2.66
C GLN A 144 1.81 -8.77 2.91
N TRP A 145 2.48 -9.08 4.02
CA TRP A 145 3.79 -8.53 4.32
C TRP A 145 4.86 -8.89 3.31
N TRP A 146 4.79 -10.09 2.73
CA TRP A 146 5.68 -10.49 1.64
C TRP A 146 5.38 -9.75 0.35
N VAL A 147 4.13 -9.45 0.06
CA VAL A 147 3.74 -8.64 -1.09
C VAL A 147 4.32 -7.24 -0.95
N TRP A 148 4.17 -6.61 0.23
CA TRP A 148 4.78 -5.31 0.51
C TRP A 148 6.32 -5.35 0.44
N ALA A 149 6.96 -6.37 0.99
CA ALA A 149 8.41 -6.51 0.89
C ALA A 149 8.89 -6.52 -0.57
N VAL A 150 8.19 -7.22 -1.46
CA VAL A 150 8.52 -7.22 -2.91
C VAL A 150 8.29 -5.84 -3.53
N VAL A 151 7.17 -5.19 -3.25
CA VAL A 151 6.87 -3.83 -3.73
C VAL A 151 7.96 -2.86 -3.28
N ASP A 152 8.34 -2.90 -2.00
CA ASP A 152 9.31 -1.98 -1.42
C ASP A 152 10.73 -2.21 -1.95
N ILE A 153 11.15 -3.47 -2.18
CA ILE A 153 12.43 -3.80 -2.81
C ILE A 153 12.49 -3.23 -4.23
N VAL A 154 11.45 -3.47 -5.05
CA VAL A 154 11.41 -2.97 -6.43
C VAL A 154 11.39 -1.44 -6.43
N SER A 155 10.61 -0.81 -5.55
CA SER A 155 10.57 0.65 -5.40
C SER A 155 11.92 1.22 -4.95
N THR A 156 12.63 0.55 -4.03
CA THR A 156 13.98 0.95 -3.62
C THR A 156 14.93 0.98 -4.82
N CYS A 157 14.96 -0.11 -5.59
CA CYS A 157 15.80 -0.19 -6.79
C CYS A 157 15.44 0.90 -7.82
N LEU A 158 14.13 1.16 -7.98
CA LEU A 158 13.61 2.16 -8.90
C LEU A 158 14.05 3.58 -8.48
N TYR A 159 13.93 3.93 -7.20
CA TYR A 159 14.34 5.23 -6.70
C TYR A 159 15.87 5.43 -6.69
N VAL A 160 16.64 4.36 -6.50
CA VAL A 160 18.09 4.39 -6.74
C VAL A 160 18.37 4.70 -8.21
N TYR A 161 17.71 4.02 -9.13
CA TYR A 161 17.86 4.25 -10.56
C TYR A 161 17.47 5.68 -10.98
N LYS A 162 16.39 6.21 -10.42
CA LYS A 162 15.92 7.60 -10.67
C LYS A 162 16.79 8.67 -9.99
N GLY A 163 17.79 8.29 -9.16
CA GLY A 163 18.66 9.24 -8.46
C GLY A 163 17.94 10.00 -7.32
N ILE A 164 16.94 9.39 -6.68
CA ILE A 164 16.13 9.97 -5.60
C ILE A 164 16.46 9.24 -4.28
N PRO A 165 17.58 9.55 -3.61
CA PRO A 165 18.12 8.75 -2.51
C PRO A 165 17.23 8.75 -1.26
N PHE A 166 16.49 9.83 -1.00
CA PHE A 166 15.57 9.89 0.14
C PHE A 166 14.46 8.85 0.06
N TYR A 167 13.81 8.73 -1.10
CA TYR A 167 12.77 7.72 -1.31
C TYR A 167 13.36 6.32 -1.35
N ALA A 168 14.55 6.13 -1.94
CA ALA A 168 15.24 4.85 -1.91
C ALA A 168 15.51 4.39 -0.46
N GLY A 169 15.98 5.28 0.41
CA GLY A 169 16.17 5.00 1.83
C GLY A 169 14.86 4.67 2.56
N LEU A 170 13.79 5.41 2.26
CA LEU A 170 12.48 5.20 2.86
C LEU A 170 11.91 3.82 2.49
N TYR A 171 11.92 3.45 1.21
CA TYR A 171 11.42 2.13 0.77
C TYR A 171 12.32 0.99 1.23
N GLY A 172 13.64 1.22 1.34
CA GLY A 172 14.56 0.28 1.97
C GLY A 172 14.20 0.02 3.44
N LEU A 173 13.86 1.07 4.19
CA LEU A 173 13.35 0.94 5.55
C LEU A 173 12.02 0.18 5.59
N TYR A 174 11.09 0.48 4.66
CA TYR A 174 9.81 -0.22 4.57
C TYR A 174 9.99 -1.72 4.30
N THR A 175 10.95 -2.10 3.45
CA THR A 175 11.32 -3.51 3.23
C THR A 175 11.69 -4.21 4.55
N VAL A 176 12.55 -3.60 5.36
CA VAL A 176 12.95 -4.17 6.66
C VAL A 176 11.75 -4.29 7.60
N LEU A 177 10.91 -3.25 7.63
CA LEU A 177 9.72 -3.23 8.48
C LEU A 177 8.63 -4.20 8.00
N ALA A 178 8.53 -4.48 6.70
CA ALA A 178 7.65 -5.52 6.18
C ALA A 178 8.05 -6.91 6.66
N VAL A 179 9.35 -7.22 6.63
CA VAL A 179 9.88 -8.49 7.18
C VAL A 179 9.60 -8.58 8.69
N TYR A 180 9.86 -7.50 9.43
CA TYR A 180 9.54 -7.43 10.86
C TYR A 180 8.04 -7.61 11.12
N GLY A 181 7.18 -6.96 10.33
CA GLY A 181 5.72 -7.05 10.40
C GLY A 181 5.20 -8.47 10.24
N TYR A 182 5.76 -9.20 9.27
CA TYR A 182 5.45 -10.63 9.10
C TYR A 182 5.72 -11.44 10.37
N PHE A 183 6.91 -11.30 10.97
CA PHE A 183 7.25 -12.04 12.18
C PHE A 183 6.43 -11.60 13.39
N ARG A 184 6.10 -10.32 13.48
CA ARG A 184 5.23 -9.80 14.54
C ARG A 184 3.81 -10.39 14.44
N TRP A 185 3.19 -10.33 13.26
CA TRP A 185 1.85 -10.91 13.05
C TRP A 185 1.85 -12.43 13.19
N LYS A 186 2.94 -13.10 12.82
CA LYS A 186 3.09 -14.55 13.01
C LYS A 186 3.12 -14.95 14.48
N ARG A 187 3.66 -14.10 15.37
CA ARG A 187 3.61 -14.36 16.83
C ARG A 187 2.18 -14.23 17.36
N SER A 188 1.44 -13.19 16.94
CA SER A 188 0.03 -13.03 17.34
C SER A 188 -0.83 -14.23 16.91
N LEU A 189 -0.62 -14.71 15.68
CA LEU A 189 -1.34 -15.88 15.14
C LEU A 189 -1.06 -17.19 15.92
N ARG A 190 0.08 -17.28 16.62
CA ARG A 190 0.39 -18.42 17.50
C ARG A 190 -0.24 -18.32 18.89
N GLN A 191 -0.50 -17.10 19.36
CA GLN A 191 -1.09 -16.88 20.70
C GLN A 191 -2.61 -17.06 20.72
N GLU A 192 -3.26 -16.94 19.56
CA GLU A 192 -4.70 -17.14 19.40
C GLU A 192 -5.09 -18.62 19.11
N ARG A 193 -4.12 -19.55 19.06
CA ARG A 193 -4.33 -21.01 18.92
C ARG A 193 -4.14 -21.71 20.26
#